data_da9309a8ceea660bb9b062c69be215ed
#
_entry.id   da9309a8ceea660bb9b062c69be215ed
#
_cell.length_a   1.000
_cell.length_b   1.000
_cell.length_c   1.000
_cell.angle_alpha   90.00
_cell.angle_beta   90.00
_cell.angle_gamma   90.00
#
_symmetry.space_group_name_H-M   'P 1'
#
loop_
_entity.id
_entity.type
_entity.pdbx_description
1 polymer ?
#
loop_
_entity_poly.entity_id
_entity_poly.type
_entity_poly.pdbx_seq_one_letter_code
_entity_poly.pdbx_strand_id
1 'polypeptide(L)'
;MGAKGTTGRMSALGPVAAAVCAIPLFLALSADGAGPAVERMRVRGVISDPRRRTPVLVLEDVKTGRKILPLWIGASEAKAILMALRHVSAPRPMTHDLLRNLLRDLKARVLRITITELRENTFIAAMTLRAGDKILRVDSRPSDAVALALRTDAPIFVSTGVLARAGHIQPEDGSMTSVVPGYGLSVQEITGELLPHFRGARIGSILITHVRLESQGARDGLKRGDVVLQVNDLSVRGLKNFMHLMRSARSRNEAVRLSIHRGEDRLGLTLSRP
;
A
#
# COMPACT_ATOMS: atom_id res chain seq x y z
N MET A 1 -58.57 -14.34 -90.59
CA MET A 1 -58.25 -15.76 -90.68
C MET A 1 -57.63 -16.25 -89.41
N GLY A 2 -58.34 -16.95 -88.67
CA GLY A 2 -58.16 -18.22 -88.05
C GLY A 2 -57.33 -18.14 -86.79
N ALA A 3 -57.68 -18.54 -85.73
CA ALA A 3 -58.65 -19.38 -85.02
C ALA A 3 -57.98 -19.99 -83.77
N LYS A 4 -58.77 -20.18 -82.77
CA LYS A 4 -58.66 -21.14 -81.69
C LYS A 4 -57.55 -20.85 -80.62
N GLY A 5 -57.80 -20.54 -79.36
CA GLY A 5 -58.73 -21.22 -78.45
C GLY A 5 -58.05 -22.35 -77.73
N THR A 6 -57.81 -22.21 -76.44
CA THR A 6 -58.02 -23.31 -75.49
C THR A 6 -57.84 -22.82 -74.03
N THR A 7 -58.84 -23.07 -73.26
CA THR A 7 -58.99 -22.95 -71.80
C THR A 7 -58.05 -23.86 -71.05
N GLY A 8 -57.52 -23.43 -69.90
CA GLY A 8 -56.74 -24.25 -68.99
C GLY A 8 -56.60 -23.71 -67.57
N ARG A 9 -57.58 -24.06 -66.77
CA ARG A 9 -57.57 -24.27 -65.32
C ARG A 9 -56.70 -23.39 -64.38
N MET A 10 -57.43 -22.61 -63.64
CA MET A 10 -56.99 -22.10 -62.29
C MET A 10 -56.52 -23.23 -61.40
N SER A 11 -55.36 -23.07 -60.84
CA SER A 11 -54.91 -23.80 -59.62
C SER A 11 -54.44 -22.73 -58.62
N ALA A 12 -55.13 -22.73 -57.52
CA ALA A 12 -54.84 -21.90 -56.37
C ALA A 12 -53.51 -22.30 -55.71
N LEU A 13 -52.57 -21.36 -55.56
CA LEU A 13 -51.43 -21.49 -54.74
C LEU A 13 -51.62 -20.55 -53.56
N GLY A 14 -51.66 -21.15 -52.38
CA GLY A 14 -51.80 -20.50 -51.10
C GLY A 14 -50.61 -19.61 -50.74
N PRO A 15 -50.75 -18.75 -49.71
CA PRO A 15 -49.71 -17.79 -49.35
C PRO A 15 -48.54 -18.52 -48.70
N VAL A 16 -47.35 -18.36 -49.27
CA VAL A 16 -46.08 -18.76 -48.65
C VAL A 16 -45.75 -17.72 -47.58
N ALA A 17 -45.87 -18.16 -46.33
CA ALA A 17 -45.43 -17.38 -45.18
C ALA A 17 -43.90 -17.25 -45.26
N ALA A 18 -43.42 -16.04 -45.54
CA ALA A 18 -42.01 -15.69 -45.41
C ALA A 18 -41.65 -15.64 -43.91
N ALA A 19 -41.04 -16.71 -43.43
CA ALA A 19 -40.40 -16.68 -42.15
C ALA A 19 -39.20 -15.75 -42.20
N VAL A 20 -39.38 -14.52 -41.66
CA VAL A 20 -38.29 -13.60 -41.39
C VAL A 20 -37.50 -14.18 -40.23
N CYS A 21 -36.40 -14.86 -40.52
CA CYS A 21 -35.39 -15.25 -39.54
C CYS A 21 -34.74 -13.97 -38.99
N ALA A 22 -35.24 -13.49 -37.86
CA ALA A 22 -34.58 -12.47 -37.08
C ALA A 22 -33.29 -13.09 -36.48
N ILE A 23 -32.18 -12.87 -37.16
CA ILE A 23 -30.86 -13.13 -36.60
C ILE A 23 -30.67 -12.11 -35.46
N PRO A 24 -30.55 -12.53 -34.18
CA PRO A 24 -30.17 -11.57 -33.13
C PRO A 24 -28.75 -11.12 -33.46
N LEU A 25 -28.60 -9.87 -33.85
CA LEU A 25 -27.34 -9.18 -33.91
C LEU A 25 -26.83 -9.09 -32.45
N PHE A 26 -26.14 -10.13 -32.04
CA PHE A 26 -25.35 -10.13 -30.83
C PHE A 26 -24.25 -9.08 -31.07
N LEU A 27 -24.53 -7.84 -30.66
CA LEU A 27 -23.48 -6.84 -30.50
C LEU A 27 -22.53 -7.41 -29.45
N ALA A 28 -21.48 -8.09 -29.90
CA ALA A 28 -20.33 -8.39 -29.12
C ALA A 28 -19.74 -7.02 -28.72
N LEU A 29 -20.17 -6.51 -27.58
CA LEU A 29 -19.51 -5.39 -26.89
C LEU A 29 -18.12 -5.88 -26.59
N SER A 30 -17.18 -5.59 -27.49
CA SER A 30 -15.77 -5.84 -27.32
C SER A 30 -15.35 -5.14 -26.03
N ALA A 31 -15.14 -5.91 -24.97
CA ALA A 31 -14.57 -5.46 -23.71
C ALA A 31 -13.05 -5.21 -23.89
N ASP A 32 -12.66 -4.52 -24.95
CA ASP A 32 -11.31 -4.03 -25.20
C ASP A 32 -11.18 -2.62 -24.64
N GLY A 33 -10.93 -2.56 -23.34
CA GLY A 33 -10.72 -1.31 -22.62
C GLY A 33 -10.40 -1.47 -21.15
N ALA A 34 -10.33 -2.70 -20.63
CA ALA A 34 -9.86 -2.93 -19.29
C ALA A 34 -8.36 -2.68 -19.24
N GLY A 35 -7.98 -1.44 -18.94
CA GLY A 35 -6.59 -1.13 -18.57
C GLY A 35 -6.11 -2.10 -17.50
N PRO A 36 -4.79 -2.24 -17.29
CA PRO A 36 -4.26 -3.21 -16.35
C PRO A 36 -4.97 -3.07 -15.01
N ALA A 37 -5.40 -4.21 -14.43
CA ALA A 37 -6.08 -4.23 -13.14
C ALA A 37 -5.20 -3.51 -12.11
N VAL A 38 -5.80 -2.62 -11.32
CA VAL A 38 -5.12 -1.79 -10.34
C VAL A 38 -5.73 -1.95 -8.95
N GLU A 39 -4.90 -1.88 -7.93
CA GLU A 39 -5.34 -1.85 -6.54
C GLU A 39 -5.14 -0.47 -5.95
N ARG A 40 -6.10 -0.02 -5.14
CA ARG A 40 -5.99 1.25 -4.42
C ARG A 40 -5.08 1.07 -3.21
N MET A 41 -4.10 1.95 -3.11
CA MET A 41 -3.10 1.94 -2.04
C MET A 41 -3.16 3.26 -1.26
N ARG A 42 -2.61 3.25 -0.07
CA ARG A 42 -2.33 4.45 0.72
C ARG A 42 -0.89 4.45 1.20
N VAL A 43 -0.38 5.60 1.55
CA VAL A 43 0.94 5.72 2.16
C VAL A 43 0.86 5.27 3.61
N ARG A 44 1.56 4.19 3.94
CA ARG A 44 1.74 3.74 5.33
C ARG A 44 2.75 4.60 6.06
N GLY A 45 3.82 5.00 5.36
CA GLY A 45 4.87 5.84 5.91
C GLY A 45 6.17 5.77 5.12
N VAL A 46 7.17 6.45 5.65
CA VAL A 46 8.56 6.36 5.16
C VAL A 46 9.41 5.82 6.30
N ILE A 47 10.11 4.72 6.04
CA ILE A 47 11.02 4.07 6.97
C ILE A 47 12.46 4.17 6.44
N SER A 48 13.46 3.88 7.27
CA SER A 48 14.85 3.78 6.82
C SER A 48 15.20 2.31 6.64
N ASP A 49 15.76 1.95 5.50
CA ASP A 49 16.40 0.63 5.30
C ASP A 49 17.60 0.54 6.24
N PRO A 50 17.61 -0.39 7.22
CA PRO A 50 18.68 -0.47 8.20
C PRO A 50 20.04 -0.83 7.60
N ARG A 51 20.06 -1.53 6.45
CA ARG A 51 21.29 -1.96 5.78
C ARG A 51 21.89 -0.86 4.90
N ARG A 52 21.04 -0.15 4.16
CA ARG A 52 21.47 0.84 3.15
C ARG A 52 21.37 2.27 3.64
N ARG A 53 20.75 2.53 4.79
CA ARG A 53 20.41 3.87 5.31
C ARG A 53 19.61 4.72 4.31
N THR A 54 18.96 4.06 3.37
CA THR A 54 18.17 4.68 2.31
C THR A 54 16.70 4.75 2.74
N PRO A 55 16.01 5.85 2.51
CA PRO A 55 14.59 5.93 2.80
C PRO A 55 13.78 4.97 1.92
N VAL A 56 12.77 4.34 2.51
CA VAL A 56 11.82 3.45 1.83
C VAL A 56 10.42 3.98 2.08
N LEU A 57 9.76 4.38 1.01
CA LEU A 57 8.33 4.67 1.01
C LEU A 57 7.57 3.35 1.02
N VAL A 58 6.68 3.18 1.98
CA VAL A 58 5.83 1.99 2.10
C VAL A 58 4.40 2.35 1.75
N LEU A 59 3.88 1.73 0.69
CA LEU A 59 2.47 1.76 0.34
C LEU A 59 1.80 0.48 0.86
N GLU A 60 0.54 0.60 1.29
CA GLU A 60 -0.28 -0.55 1.70
C GLU A 60 -1.65 -0.50 1.03
N ASP A 61 -2.27 -1.64 0.78
CA ASP A 61 -3.62 -1.71 0.22
C ASP A 61 -4.65 -1.15 1.20
N VAL A 62 -5.62 -0.43 0.65
CA VAL A 62 -6.64 0.25 1.47
C VAL A 62 -7.63 -0.74 2.10
N LYS A 63 -7.86 -1.89 1.45
CA LYS A 63 -8.87 -2.86 1.86
C LYS A 63 -8.46 -3.63 3.12
N THR A 64 -7.26 -4.17 3.13
CA THR A 64 -6.79 -5.08 4.18
C THR A 64 -5.56 -4.56 4.93
N GLY A 65 -4.79 -3.65 4.32
CA GLY A 65 -3.49 -3.20 4.82
C GLY A 65 -2.40 -4.27 4.77
N ARG A 66 -2.67 -5.40 4.13
CA ARG A 66 -1.78 -6.58 4.12
C ARG A 66 -0.82 -6.61 2.95
N LYS A 67 -1.27 -6.17 1.77
CA LYS A 67 -0.39 -6.04 0.61
C LYS A 67 0.40 -4.76 0.74
N ILE A 68 1.70 -4.87 0.77
CA ILE A 68 2.61 -3.73 0.87
C ILE A 68 3.51 -3.66 -0.35
N LEU A 69 3.85 -2.44 -0.77
CA LEU A 69 4.83 -2.17 -1.80
C LEU A 69 5.89 -1.25 -1.23
N PRO A 70 7.13 -1.74 -0.99
CA PRO A 70 8.25 -0.91 -0.61
C PRO A 70 8.88 -0.27 -1.85
N LEU A 71 9.18 1.02 -1.76
CA LEU A 71 9.82 1.79 -2.82
C LEU A 71 11.02 2.52 -2.21
N TRP A 72 12.22 2.20 -2.66
CA TRP A 72 13.44 2.92 -2.27
C TRP A 72 13.46 4.28 -2.95
N ILE A 73 13.58 5.34 -2.16
CA ILE A 73 13.51 6.73 -2.64
C ILE A 73 14.67 7.55 -2.12
N GLY A 74 14.94 8.69 -2.74
CA GLY A 74 15.97 9.62 -2.28
C GLY A 74 15.57 10.35 -1.00
N ALA A 75 16.55 10.93 -0.32
CA ALA A 75 16.33 11.66 0.93
C ALA A 75 15.45 12.91 0.75
N SER A 76 15.60 13.61 -0.38
CA SER A 76 14.80 14.78 -0.72
C SER A 76 13.33 14.42 -0.95
N GLU A 77 13.09 13.33 -1.66
CA GLU A 77 11.75 12.81 -1.92
C GLU A 77 11.10 12.33 -0.62
N ALA A 78 11.85 11.62 0.22
CA ALA A 78 11.40 11.21 1.55
C ALA A 78 10.98 12.40 2.43
N LYS A 79 11.81 13.47 2.44
CA LYS A 79 11.49 14.72 3.15
C LYS A 79 10.20 15.35 2.62
N ALA A 80 10.04 15.43 1.30
CA ALA A 80 8.85 16.00 0.67
C ALA A 80 7.57 15.21 1.04
N ILE A 81 7.64 13.87 1.04
CA ILE A 81 6.54 12.99 1.42
C ILE A 81 6.22 13.12 2.90
N LEU A 82 7.24 13.08 3.78
CA LEU A 82 7.04 13.20 5.23
C LEU A 82 6.43 14.55 5.63
N MET A 83 6.82 15.64 4.99
CA MET A 83 6.22 16.96 5.22
C MET A 83 4.73 16.96 4.84
N ALA A 84 4.39 16.37 3.68
CA ALA A 84 2.98 16.25 3.27
C ALA A 84 2.16 15.39 4.24
N LEU A 85 2.68 14.22 4.66
CA LEU A 85 2.02 13.33 5.64
C LEU A 85 1.79 13.98 7.01
N ARG A 86 2.68 14.89 7.40
CA ARG A 86 2.60 15.60 8.69
C ARG A 86 1.93 16.96 8.59
N HIS A 87 1.43 17.33 7.42
CA HIS A 87 0.85 18.65 7.13
C HIS A 87 1.78 19.81 7.50
N VAL A 88 3.10 19.61 7.37
CA VAL A 88 4.10 20.64 7.63
C VAL A 88 4.33 21.47 6.38
N SER A 89 4.13 22.77 6.49
CA SER A 89 4.40 23.73 5.41
C SER A 89 5.82 24.28 5.52
N ALA A 90 6.52 24.38 4.40
CA ALA A 90 7.77 25.12 4.32
C ALA A 90 7.52 26.64 4.24
N PRO A 91 8.45 27.50 4.71
CA PRO A 91 8.32 28.96 4.60
C PRO A 91 8.15 29.45 3.16
N ARG A 92 8.72 28.73 2.20
CA ARG A 92 8.55 28.93 0.75
C ARG A 92 8.10 27.63 0.11
N PRO A 93 7.27 27.68 -0.96
CA PRO A 93 6.82 26.47 -1.65
C PRO A 93 8.00 25.62 -2.11
N MET A 94 8.00 24.34 -1.77
CA MET A 94 8.92 23.35 -2.33
C MET A 94 8.45 22.93 -3.73
N THR A 95 9.24 22.14 -4.45
CA THR A 95 8.95 21.74 -5.84
C THR A 95 7.54 21.16 -6.02
N HIS A 96 7.12 20.25 -5.15
CA HIS A 96 5.78 19.65 -5.25
C HIS A 96 4.66 20.63 -4.83
N ASP A 97 4.95 21.60 -3.95
CA ASP A 97 4.01 22.67 -3.60
C ASP A 97 3.85 23.63 -4.76
N LEU A 98 4.96 23.97 -5.44
CA LEU A 98 4.96 24.79 -6.64
C LEU A 98 4.15 24.11 -7.75
N LEU A 99 4.39 22.80 -7.98
CA LEU A 99 3.64 22.03 -8.99
C LEU A 99 2.14 22.00 -8.67
N ARG A 100 1.76 21.75 -7.41
CA ARG A 100 0.35 21.83 -6.97
C ARG A 100 -0.25 23.20 -7.25
N ASN A 101 0.46 24.28 -6.92
CA ASN A 101 0.01 25.65 -7.13
C ASN A 101 -0.18 25.94 -8.63
N LEU A 102 0.81 25.54 -9.46
CA LEU A 102 0.74 25.67 -10.91
C LEU A 102 -0.47 24.94 -11.50
N LEU A 103 -0.69 23.69 -11.10
CA LEU A 103 -1.87 22.92 -11.55
C LEU A 103 -3.17 23.62 -11.16
N ARG A 104 -3.27 24.12 -9.93
CA ARG A 104 -4.44 24.88 -9.48
C ARG A 104 -4.67 26.13 -10.32
N ASP A 105 -3.62 26.91 -10.55
CA ASP A 105 -3.72 28.19 -11.29
C ASP A 105 -4.07 27.95 -12.77
N LEU A 106 -3.61 26.83 -13.34
CA LEU A 106 -4.00 26.33 -14.68
C LEU A 106 -5.37 25.63 -14.68
N LYS A 107 -6.12 25.61 -13.57
CA LYS A 107 -7.39 24.90 -13.41
C LYS A 107 -7.32 23.40 -13.76
N ALA A 108 -6.13 22.82 -13.61
CA ALA A 108 -5.92 21.38 -13.77
C ALA A 108 -6.04 20.65 -12.45
N ARG A 109 -6.57 19.42 -12.47
CA ARG A 109 -6.74 18.58 -11.27
C ARG A 109 -6.08 17.24 -11.47
N VAL A 110 -5.36 16.77 -10.44
CA VAL A 110 -4.86 15.39 -10.38
C VAL A 110 -6.05 14.49 -10.07
N LEU A 111 -6.40 13.60 -10.99
CA LEU A 111 -7.50 12.64 -10.80
C LEU A 111 -7.03 11.40 -10.05
N ARG A 112 -5.85 10.92 -10.37
CA ARG A 112 -5.19 9.78 -9.72
C ARG A 112 -3.72 9.71 -10.10
N ILE A 113 -2.95 8.98 -9.29
CA ILE A 113 -1.65 8.48 -9.70
C ILE A 113 -1.68 6.96 -9.76
N THR A 114 -0.90 6.38 -10.65
CA THR A 114 -0.81 4.92 -10.79
C THR A 114 0.64 4.51 -10.97
N ILE A 115 1.15 3.61 -10.12
CA ILE A 115 2.41 2.91 -10.37
C ILE A 115 2.09 1.78 -11.34
N THR A 116 2.55 1.93 -12.57
CA THR A 116 2.07 1.14 -13.71
C THR A 116 2.93 -0.06 -14.02
N GLU A 117 4.24 0.07 -13.83
CA GLU A 117 5.19 -0.93 -14.30
C GLU A 117 6.43 -0.99 -13.39
N LEU A 118 7.08 -2.17 -13.39
CA LEU A 118 8.43 -2.38 -12.89
C LEU A 118 9.26 -2.89 -14.06
N ARG A 119 10.15 -2.05 -14.59
CA ARG A 119 11.04 -2.34 -15.70
C ARG A 119 12.49 -2.23 -15.23
N GLU A 120 13.30 -3.27 -15.41
CA GLU A 120 14.72 -3.28 -15.06
C GLU A 120 15.02 -2.70 -13.66
N ASN A 121 14.26 -3.15 -12.64
CA ASN A 121 14.33 -2.64 -11.27
C ASN A 121 13.90 -1.17 -11.09
N THR A 122 13.34 -0.53 -12.11
CA THR A 122 12.83 0.84 -12.05
C THR A 122 11.30 0.84 -12.05
N PHE A 123 10.72 1.43 -11.02
CA PHE A 123 9.27 1.64 -10.96
C PHE A 123 8.87 2.85 -11.80
N ILE A 124 7.86 2.69 -12.63
CA ILE A 124 7.28 3.73 -13.47
C ILE A 124 5.91 4.08 -12.94
N ALA A 125 5.62 5.36 -12.87
CA ALA A 125 4.30 5.85 -12.48
C ALA A 125 3.75 6.81 -13.53
N ALA A 126 2.43 6.96 -13.54
CA ALA A 126 1.75 7.93 -14.36
C ALA A 126 0.73 8.70 -13.52
N MET A 127 0.67 10.00 -13.73
CA MET A 127 -0.36 10.88 -13.20
C MET A 127 -1.44 11.08 -14.25
N THR A 128 -2.70 10.88 -13.87
CA THR A 128 -3.85 11.22 -14.70
C THR A 128 -4.38 12.59 -14.26
N LEU A 129 -4.35 13.55 -15.15
CA LEU A 129 -4.79 14.92 -14.89
C LEU A 129 -6.01 15.24 -15.71
N ARG A 130 -6.87 16.12 -15.20
CA ARG A 130 -7.93 16.79 -15.97
C ARG A 130 -7.55 18.26 -16.14
N ALA A 131 -7.53 18.74 -17.38
CA ALA A 131 -7.30 20.15 -17.71
C ALA A 131 -8.42 20.58 -18.70
N GLY A 132 -9.43 21.27 -18.19
CA GLY A 132 -10.68 21.50 -18.93
C GLY A 132 -11.33 20.16 -19.27
N ASP A 133 -11.65 19.96 -20.57
CA ASP A 133 -12.25 18.73 -21.08
C ASP A 133 -11.23 17.64 -21.42
N LYS A 134 -9.95 17.94 -21.30
CA LYS A 134 -8.89 17.00 -21.66
C LYS A 134 -8.45 16.17 -20.47
N ILE A 135 -8.27 14.87 -20.71
CA ILE A 135 -7.60 13.96 -19.79
C ILE A 135 -6.16 13.76 -20.29
N LEU A 136 -5.20 14.10 -19.46
CA LEU A 136 -3.79 13.98 -19.76
C LEU A 136 -3.17 12.87 -18.89
N ARG A 137 -2.27 12.12 -19.49
CA ARG A 137 -1.45 11.15 -18.78
C ARG A 137 0.00 11.62 -18.83
N VAL A 138 0.57 11.85 -17.67
CA VAL A 138 1.92 12.38 -17.50
C VAL A 138 2.78 11.33 -16.85
N ASP A 139 3.91 10.99 -17.46
CA ASP A 139 4.93 10.11 -16.89
C ASP A 139 5.57 10.74 -15.65
N SER A 140 5.92 9.92 -14.66
CA SER A 140 6.48 10.41 -13.41
C SER A 140 7.24 9.31 -12.66
N ARG A 141 8.20 9.71 -11.84
CA ARG A 141 8.74 8.82 -10.82
C ARG A 141 7.68 8.57 -9.74
N PRO A 142 7.61 7.34 -9.18
CA PRO A 142 6.65 7.03 -8.11
C PRO A 142 6.69 7.99 -6.91
N SER A 143 7.89 8.38 -6.49
CA SER A 143 8.09 9.32 -5.37
C SER A 143 7.46 10.69 -5.62
N ASP A 144 7.63 11.24 -6.82
CA ASP A 144 7.07 12.54 -7.21
C ASP A 144 5.55 12.48 -7.32
N ALA A 145 5.05 11.42 -7.97
CA ALA A 145 3.62 11.17 -8.09
C ALA A 145 2.94 11.07 -6.71
N VAL A 146 3.53 10.30 -5.78
CA VAL A 146 3.01 10.16 -4.41
C VAL A 146 3.11 11.47 -3.63
N ALA A 147 4.24 12.20 -3.74
CA ALA A 147 4.41 13.49 -3.06
C ALA A 147 3.38 14.53 -3.52
N LEU A 148 3.01 14.50 -4.81
CA LEU A 148 1.96 15.35 -5.37
C LEU A 148 0.56 14.85 -4.98
N ALA A 149 0.32 13.53 -5.02
CA ALA A 149 -0.95 12.95 -4.62
C ALA A 149 -1.33 13.33 -3.19
N LEU A 150 -0.38 13.28 -2.25
CA LEU A 150 -0.58 13.70 -0.85
C LEU A 150 -0.91 15.19 -0.69
N ARG A 151 -0.56 16.04 -1.67
CA ARG A 151 -0.84 17.48 -1.66
C ARG A 151 -2.12 17.87 -2.39
N THR A 152 -2.67 16.94 -3.14
CA THR A 152 -3.86 17.14 -3.98
C THR A 152 -5.00 16.21 -3.61
N ASP A 153 -4.83 15.41 -2.55
CA ASP A 153 -5.77 14.38 -2.09
C ASP A 153 -6.15 13.38 -3.20
N ALA A 154 -5.25 13.20 -4.16
CA ALA A 154 -5.48 12.30 -5.28
C ALA A 154 -5.28 10.84 -4.85
N PRO A 155 -6.16 9.91 -5.28
CA PRO A 155 -6.01 8.50 -4.96
C PRO A 155 -4.78 7.89 -5.64
N ILE A 156 -4.14 6.99 -4.90
CA ILE A 156 -2.94 6.25 -5.33
C ILE A 156 -3.36 4.84 -5.73
N PHE A 157 -2.90 4.38 -6.89
CA PHE A 157 -3.12 3.03 -7.39
C PHE A 157 -1.80 2.37 -7.77
N VAL A 158 -1.78 1.04 -7.71
CA VAL A 158 -0.65 0.21 -8.17
C VAL A 158 -1.22 -0.89 -9.06
N SER A 159 -0.57 -1.16 -10.19
CA SER A 159 -0.99 -2.26 -11.05
C SER A 159 -0.78 -3.61 -10.35
N THR A 160 -1.70 -4.55 -10.56
CA THR A 160 -1.60 -5.89 -9.98
C THR A 160 -0.34 -6.62 -10.45
N GLY A 161 0.14 -6.34 -11.66
CA GLY A 161 1.40 -6.86 -12.17
C GLY A 161 2.63 -6.36 -11.38
N VAL A 162 2.62 -5.11 -10.94
CA VAL A 162 3.69 -4.57 -10.05
C VAL A 162 3.61 -5.22 -8.68
N LEU A 163 2.41 -5.35 -8.10
CA LEU A 163 2.21 -5.99 -6.80
C LEU A 163 2.63 -7.46 -6.83
N ALA A 164 2.36 -8.18 -7.91
CA ALA A 164 2.77 -9.58 -8.05
C ALA A 164 4.29 -9.74 -8.12
N ARG A 165 5.02 -8.77 -8.67
CA ARG A 165 6.48 -8.84 -8.86
C ARG A 165 7.28 -8.25 -7.70
N ALA A 166 6.78 -7.23 -7.04
CA ALA A 166 7.51 -6.46 -6.03
C ALA A 166 6.71 -6.20 -4.76
N GLY A 167 5.43 -6.55 -4.74
CA GLY A 167 4.60 -6.47 -3.55
C GLY A 167 4.92 -7.60 -2.57
N HIS A 168 4.70 -7.33 -1.30
CA HIS A 168 4.78 -8.33 -0.24
C HIS A 168 3.42 -8.46 0.43
N ILE A 169 3.03 -9.69 0.77
CA ILE A 169 1.83 -9.94 1.58
C ILE A 169 2.30 -10.07 3.01
N GLN A 170 1.85 -9.17 3.88
CA GLN A 170 2.05 -9.36 5.32
C GLN A 170 1.15 -10.52 5.77
N PRO A 171 1.71 -11.53 6.45
CA PRO A 171 0.90 -12.57 7.07
C PRO A 171 -0.15 -11.97 8.03
N GLU A 172 -1.25 -12.67 8.25
CA GLU A 172 -2.31 -12.21 9.18
C GLU A 172 -1.80 -12.02 10.61
N ASP A 173 -0.73 -12.71 10.95
CA ASP A 173 -0.06 -12.67 12.24
C ASP A 173 0.94 -11.52 12.39
N GLY A 174 1.11 -10.66 11.39
CA GLY A 174 1.90 -9.43 11.48
C GLY A 174 3.40 -9.64 11.62
N SER A 175 3.96 -10.72 11.06
CA SER A 175 5.33 -11.18 11.28
C SER A 175 6.48 -10.23 10.87
N MET A 176 6.21 -9.10 10.20
CA MET A 176 7.31 -8.17 9.84
C MET A 176 7.42 -6.95 10.74
N THR A 177 6.31 -6.32 11.11
CA THR A 177 6.32 -5.21 12.08
C THR A 177 4.92 -5.01 12.62
N SER A 178 4.75 -5.08 13.93
CA SER A 178 3.49 -4.81 14.61
C SER A 178 3.60 -3.60 15.52
N VAL A 179 2.51 -2.86 15.65
CA VAL A 179 2.40 -1.77 16.62
C VAL A 179 1.83 -2.32 17.93
N VAL A 180 2.49 -2.03 19.03
CA VAL A 180 1.99 -2.36 20.38
C VAL A 180 1.06 -1.24 20.84
N PRO A 181 -0.28 -1.47 20.85
CA PRO A 181 -1.24 -0.42 21.18
C PRO A 181 -1.00 0.16 22.58
N GLY A 182 -1.05 1.49 22.69
CA GLY A 182 -0.91 2.22 23.94
C GLY A 182 0.54 2.57 24.32
N TYR A 183 1.51 1.75 23.97
CA TYR A 183 2.91 1.99 24.32
C TYR A 183 3.70 2.79 23.28
N GLY A 184 3.15 2.99 22.08
CA GLY A 184 3.81 3.73 20.99
C GLY A 184 5.02 3.03 20.40
N LEU A 185 5.03 1.70 20.44
CA LEU A 185 6.13 0.86 19.96
C LEU A 185 5.77 0.23 18.62
N SER A 186 6.75 0.18 17.71
CA SER A 186 6.72 -0.73 16.57
C SER A 186 7.74 -1.82 16.81
N VAL A 187 7.34 -3.05 16.58
CA VAL A 187 8.13 -4.25 16.91
C VAL A 187 8.19 -5.21 15.74
N GLN A 188 9.26 -5.98 15.66
CA GLN A 188 9.49 -6.99 14.63
C GLN A 188 10.06 -8.26 15.26
N GLU A 189 9.66 -9.42 14.73
CA GLU A 189 10.25 -10.69 15.13
C GLU A 189 11.66 -10.85 14.55
N ILE A 190 12.59 -11.35 15.39
CA ILE A 190 13.94 -11.70 14.94
C ILE A 190 13.88 -13.08 14.29
N THR A 191 14.06 -13.08 12.96
CA THR A 191 14.21 -14.27 12.14
C THR A 191 15.64 -14.78 12.10
N GLY A 192 15.87 -15.96 11.53
CA GLY A 192 17.24 -16.49 11.35
C GLY A 192 18.18 -15.55 10.58
N GLU A 193 17.66 -14.78 9.63
CA GLU A 193 18.45 -13.80 8.86
C GLU A 193 18.90 -12.59 9.70
N LEU A 194 18.09 -12.19 10.67
CA LEU A 194 18.38 -11.04 11.54
C LEU A 194 19.25 -11.44 12.73
N LEU A 195 19.21 -12.71 13.15
CA LEU A 195 19.88 -13.21 14.35
C LEU A 195 21.36 -12.85 14.45
N PRO A 196 22.20 -12.94 13.38
CA PRO A 196 23.62 -12.63 13.47
C PRO A 196 23.92 -11.15 13.83
N HIS A 197 22.93 -10.26 13.69
CA HIS A 197 23.11 -8.83 13.94
C HIS A 197 22.73 -8.41 15.36
N PHE A 198 22.20 -9.33 16.18
CA PHE A 198 21.71 -9.03 17.53
C PHE A 198 22.26 -10.02 18.54
N ARG A 199 23.35 -9.64 19.23
CA ARG A 199 23.93 -10.48 20.30
C ARG A 199 22.91 -10.72 21.41
N GLY A 200 22.89 -11.95 21.94
CA GLY A 200 21.96 -12.35 22.99
C GLY A 200 20.51 -12.56 22.56
N ALA A 201 20.17 -12.27 21.31
CA ALA A 201 18.89 -12.59 20.74
C ALA A 201 18.75 -14.08 20.42
N ARG A 202 17.51 -14.53 20.27
CA ARG A 202 17.13 -15.86 19.77
C ARG A 202 16.11 -15.70 18.66
N ILE A 203 15.98 -16.69 17.80
CA ILE A 203 14.87 -16.73 16.83
C ILE A 203 13.56 -16.62 17.61
N GLY A 204 12.67 -15.73 17.19
CA GLY A 204 11.42 -15.43 17.87
C GLY A 204 11.53 -14.36 18.98
N SER A 205 12.73 -13.83 19.27
CA SER A 205 12.85 -12.61 20.07
C SER A 205 12.25 -11.41 19.33
N ILE A 206 11.87 -10.36 20.05
CA ILE A 206 11.21 -9.19 19.47
C ILE A 206 12.15 -7.98 19.47
N LEU A 207 12.44 -7.47 18.29
CA LEU A 207 13.18 -6.23 18.08
C LEU A 207 12.24 -5.03 18.13
N ILE A 208 12.56 -4.03 18.93
CA ILE A 208 11.89 -2.73 18.90
C ILE A 208 12.45 -1.90 17.73
N THR A 209 11.66 -1.75 16.67
CA THR A 209 12.06 -1.06 15.45
C THR A 209 11.82 0.44 15.52
N HIS A 210 10.83 0.87 16.33
CA HIS A 210 10.52 2.28 16.53
C HIS A 210 9.88 2.50 17.90
N VAL A 211 10.22 3.63 18.52
CA VAL A 211 9.59 4.14 19.74
C VAL A 211 9.10 5.55 19.43
N ARG A 212 7.80 5.78 19.52
CA ARG A 212 7.21 7.10 19.28
C ARG A 212 7.62 8.05 20.40
N LEU A 213 8.10 9.23 20.05
CA LEU A 213 8.41 10.29 21.01
C LEU A 213 7.19 10.59 21.89
N GLU A 214 7.43 10.89 23.16
CA GLU A 214 6.40 11.18 24.18
C GLU A 214 5.41 10.04 24.44
N SER A 215 5.66 8.85 23.90
CA SER A 215 4.86 7.66 24.22
C SER A 215 5.22 7.08 25.59
N GLN A 216 4.34 6.23 26.11
CA GLN A 216 4.62 5.55 27.39
C GLN A 216 5.90 4.70 27.31
N GLY A 217 6.13 3.99 26.19
CA GLY A 217 7.36 3.22 26.01
C GLY A 217 8.62 4.08 26.01
N ALA A 218 8.56 5.31 25.46
CA ALA A 218 9.69 6.25 25.52
C ALA A 218 9.95 6.75 26.95
N ARG A 219 8.90 7.11 27.70
CA ARG A 219 8.99 7.55 29.10
C ARG A 219 9.56 6.48 30.00
N ASP A 220 9.20 5.23 29.76
CA ASP A 220 9.68 4.07 30.54
C ASP A 220 11.07 3.59 30.07
N GLY A 221 11.72 4.32 29.16
CA GLY A 221 13.12 4.12 28.80
C GLY A 221 13.38 3.12 27.70
N LEU A 222 12.35 2.63 26.98
CA LEU A 222 12.56 1.82 25.80
C LEU A 222 13.18 2.61 24.66
N LYS A 223 14.08 1.97 23.91
CA LYS A 223 14.78 2.55 22.78
C LYS A 223 14.66 1.68 21.54
N ARG A 224 14.79 2.30 20.39
CA ARG A 224 14.96 1.58 19.13
C ARG A 224 16.22 0.72 19.22
N GLY A 225 16.13 -0.53 18.78
CA GLY A 225 17.22 -1.50 18.82
C GLY A 225 17.19 -2.41 20.05
N ASP A 226 16.32 -2.15 21.03
CA ASP A 226 16.11 -3.07 22.16
C ASP A 226 15.53 -4.38 21.64
N VAL A 227 16.03 -5.49 22.15
CA VAL A 227 15.55 -6.84 21.86
C VAL A 227 14.83 -7.40 23.08
N VAL A 228 13.53 -7.60 22.99
CA VAL A 228 12.73 -8.16 24.09
C VAL A 228 12.85 -9.67 24.11
N LEU A 229 13.27 -10.20 25.24
CA LEU A 229 13.44 -11.63 25.50
C LEU A 229 12.33 -12.22 26.35
N GLN A 230 11.80 -11.44 27.30
CA GLN A 230 10.77 -11.89 28.24
C GLN A 230 9.78 -10.76 28.53
N VAL A 231 8.54 -11.14 28.80
CA VAL A 231 7.44 -10.31 29.29
C VAL A 231 6.90 -10.95 30.57
N ASN A 232 6.96 -10.26 31.72
CA ASN A 232 6.55 -10.77 33.01
C ASN A 232 7.12 -12.17 33.32
N ASP A 233 8.45 -12.30 33.12
CA ASP A 233 9.23 -13.52 33.34
C ASP A 233 8.90 -14.67 32.36
N LEU A 234 7.96 -14.49 31.44
CA LEU A 234 7.65 -15.45 30.39
C LEU A 234 8.48 -15.19 29.14
N SER A 235 9.17 -16.22 28.64
CA SER A 235 9.99 -16.13 27.44
C SER A 235 9.14 -15.81 26.21
N VAL A 236 9.59 -14.84 25.42
CA VAL A 236 8.95 -14.50 24.14
C VAL A 236 9.34 -15.55 23.09
N ARG A 237 8.34 -16.06 22.37
CA ARG A 237 8.45 -17.10 21.32
C ARG A 237 7.77 -16.65 20.04
N GLY A 238 8.21 -15.50 19.51
CA GLY A 238 7.66 -14.91 18.32
C GLY A 238 6.65 -13.78 18.57
N LEU A 239 6.31 -13.08 17.50
CA LEU A 239 5.49 -11.87 17.54
C LEU A 239 4.08 -12.12 18.07
N LYS A 240 3.45 -13.22 17.66
CA LYS A 240 2.10 -13.58 18.10
C LYS A 240 2.05 -13.82 19.62
N ASN A 241 3.01 -14.56 20.14
CA ASN A 241 3.15 -14.81 21.57
C ASN A 241 3.41 -13.51 22.34
N PHE A 242 4.34 -12.67 21.87
CA PHE A 242 4.61 -11.36 22.46
C PHE A 242 3.36 -10.47 22.53
N MET A 243 2.63 -10.35 21.43
CA MET A 243 1.41 -9.53 21.38
C MET A 243 0.31 -10.07 22.30
N HIS A 244 0.23 -11.39 22.46
CA HIS A 244 -0.67 -12.01 23.43
C HIS A 244 -0.27 -11.67 24.88
N LEU A 245 1.00 -11.81 25.24
CA LEU A 245 1.51 -11.47 26.57
C LEU A 245 1.28 -10.00 26.93
N MET A 246 1.58 -9.07 26.00
CA MET A 246 1.34 -7.63 26.18
C MET A 246 -0.15 -7.32 26.37
N ARG A 247 -1.01 -7.96 25.61
CA ARG A 247 -2.46 -7.77 25.71
C ARG A 247 -3.02 -8.33 27.01
N SER A 248 -2.57 -9.51 27.42
CA SER A 248 -2.99 -10.16 28.68
C SER A 248 -2.58 -9.35 29.91
N ALA A 249 -1.36 -8.80 29.92
CA ALA A 249 -0.93 -7.92 31.02
C ALA A 249 -1.76 -6.64 31.07
N ARG A 250 -2.07 -6.06 29.91
CA ARG A 250 -2.92 -4.87 29.83
C ARG A 250 -4.36 -5.14 30.31
N SER A 251 -4.96 -6.27 29.95
CA SER A 251 -6.33 -6.62 30.35
C SER A 251 -6.44 -6.86 31.86
N ARG A 252 -5.37 -7.32 32.49
CA ARG A 252 -5.29 -7.47 33.95
C ARG A 252 -4.89 -6.20 34.69
N ASN A 253 -4.68 -5.11 33.95
CA ASN A 253 -4.30 -3.82 34.52
C ASN A 253 -2.95 -3.87 35.29
N GLU A 254 -2.03 -4.76 34.90
CA GLU A 254 -0.73 -4.97 35.51
C GLU A 254 0.36 -4.15 34.82
N ALA A 255 1.40 -3.74 35.57
CA ALA A 255 2.62 -3.22 35.00
C ALA A 255 3.34 -4.34 34.21
N VAL A 256 3.96 -3.99 33.10
CA VAL A 256 4.64 -4.97 32.22
C VAL A 256 6.13 -4.93 32.47
N ARG A 257 6.70 -5.99 33.05
CA ARG A 257 8.13 -6.14 33.15
C ARG A 257 8.70 -6.76 31.89
N LEU A 258 9.69 -6.09 31.31
CA LEU A 258 10.41 -6.58 30.14
C LEU A 258 11.86 -6.90 30.52
N SER A 259 12.34 -8.09 30.10
CA SER A 259 13.76 -8.36 30.02
C SER A 259 14.21 -8.12 28.59
N ILE A 260 15.15 -7.19 28.40
CA ILE A 260 15.63 -6.78 27.10
C ILE A 260 17.15 -6.92 26.97
N HIS A 261 17.65 -7.04 25.74
CA HIS A 261 19.04 -6.74 25.41
C HIS A 261 19.11 -5.38 24.73
N ARG A 262 20.05 -4.55 25.17
CA ARG A 262 20.44 -3.28 24.55
C ARG A 262 21.93 -3.31 24.27
N GLY A 263 22.31 -3.57 23.03
CA GLY A 263 23.69 -3.89 22.69
C GLY A 263 24.14 -5.19 23.36
N GLU A 264 25.14 -5.12 24.24
CA GLU A 264 25.66 -6.27 25.01
C GLU A 264 25.01 -6.43 26.40
N ASP A 265 24.32 -5.40 26.85
CA ASP A 265 23.75 -5.37 28.21
C ASP A 265 22.36 -6.02 28.27
N ARG A 266 22.12 -6.76 29.32
CA ARG A 266 20.78 -7.25 29.67
C ARG A 266 20.15 -6.34 30.71
N LEU A 267 18.99 -5.78 30.41
CA LEU A 267 18.29 -4.82 31.25
C LEU A 267 16.88 -5.31 31.57
N GLY A 268 16.43 -4.98 32.78
CA GLY A 268 15.02 -5.09 33.15
C GLY A 268 14.36 -3.72 33.09
N LEU A 269 13.24 -3.60 32.35
CA LEU A 269 12.44 -2.38 32.31
C LEU A 269 11.02 -2.68 32.75
N THR A 270 10.40 -1.74 33.44
CA THR A 270 8.99 -1.82 33.82
C THR A 270 8.22 -0.79 33.03
N LEU A 271 7.30 -1.25 32.20
CA LEU A 271 6.41 -0.37 31.49
C LEU A 271 5.22 0.00 32.37
N SER A 272 5.06 1.27 32.57
CA SER A 272 3.88 1.85 33.21
C SER A 272 2.65 1.69 32.31
N ARG A 273 1.48 1.85 32.87
CA ARG A 273 0.23 1.77 32.10
C ARG A 273 0.18 2.87 31.02
N PRO A 274 -0.24 2.52 29.79
CA PRO A 274 -0.37 3.51 28.74
C PRO A 274 -1.61 4.40 28.90
#